data_d238601af1c4433684b8e79d6716fe63
#
_entry.id   d238601af1c4433684b8e79d6716fe63
#
_cell.length_a   1.000
_cell.length_b   1.000
_cell.length_c   1.000
_cell.angle_alpha   90.00
_cell.angle_beta   90.00
_cell.angle_gamma   90.00
#
_symmetry.space_group_name_H-M   'P 1'
#
loop_
_entity.id
_entity.type
_entity.pdbx_description
1 polymer ?
#
loop_
_entity_poly.entity_id
_entity_poly.type
_entity_poly.pdbx_seq_one_letter_code
_entity_poly.pdbx_strand_id
1 'polypeptide(L)'
;MARMAEAYKSEVVPALIKQFGYTSAMAVPRVAKVVVNMGVGDAIADGKAMDVAVDELTGITGQKPAVTRARKSIANFKLRQGMAIGCCVTLRGKRMYEFLDRLMNLALPRVRDFRGVTPKGFDGRGNYTLGVRDQLIFPEVNYAKVQKVKGMNVSIVTTARTDEEARALLTGLGMPFRKN
;
A
#
# COMPACT_ATOMS: atom_id res chain seq x y z
N MET A 1 -14.89 -11.26 -10.90
CA MET A 1 -14.09 -11.10 -9.66
C MET A 1 -12.78 -10.42 -9.99
N ALA A 2 -12.01 -9.90 -9.01
CA ALA A 2 -10.67 -9.36 -9.31
C ALA A 2 -9.72 -10.52 -9.66
N ARG A 3 -8.98 -10.40 -10.77
CA ARG A 3 -8.04 -11.44 -11.28
C ARG A 3 -7.12 -11.99 -10.18
N MET A 4 -6.57 -11.11 -9.36
CA MET A 4 -5.68 -11.48 -8.25
C MET A 4 -6.39 -12.27 -7.14
N ALA A 5 -7.70 -12.04 -6.91
CA ALA A 5 -8.47 -12.83 -5.95
C ALA A 5 -8.74 -14.26 -6.46
N GLU A 6 -8.85 -14.44 -7.77
CA GLU A 6 -8.97 -15.76 -8.41
C GLU A 6 -7.62 -16.48 -8.36
N ALA A 7 -6.54 -15.82 -8.75
CA ALA A 7 -5.17 -16.35 -8.64
C ALA A 7 -4.82 -16.78 -7.21
N TYR A 8 -5.21 -15.99 -6.21
CA TYR A 8 -5.05 -16.39 -4.81
C TYR A 8 -5.69 -17.74 -4.50
N LYS A 9 -6.94 -17.96 -4.95
CA LYS A 9 -7.67 -19.20 -4.66
C LYS A 9 -7.15 -20.39 -5.46
N SER A 10 -6.83 -20.20 -6.75
CA SER A 10 -6.46 -21.28 -7.66
C SER A 10 -4.99 -21.71 -7.55
N GLU A 11 -4.09 -20.76 -7.26
CA GLU A 11 -2.65 -21.01 -7.34
C GLU A 11 -1.97 -20.87 -5.97
N VAL A 12 -2.23 -19.75 -5.25
CA VAL A 12 -1.50 -19.41 -4.04
C VAL A 12 -1.89 -20.31 -2.87
N VAL A 13 -3.18 -20.56 -2.67
CA VAL A 13 -3.66 -21.41 -1.56
C VAL A 13 -3.11 -22.83 -1.64
N PRO A 14 -3.18 -23.55 -2.78
CA PRO A 14 -2.59 -24.89 -2.88
C PRO A 14 -1.07 -24.90 -2.66
N ALA A 15 -0.36 -23.90 -3.18
CA ALA A 15 1.08 -23.78 -3.00
C ALA A 15 1.48 -23.58 -1.53
N LEU A 16 0.78 -22.71 -0.80
CA LEU A 16 1.03 -22.45 0.63
C LEU A 16 0.67 -23.68 1.51
N ILE A 17 -0.41 -24.39 1.19
CA ILE A 17 -0.75 -25.64 1.89
C ILE A 17 0.39 -26.66 1.73
N LYS A 18 0.91 -26.82 0.52
CA LYS A 18 2.02 -27.73 0.25
C LYS A 18 3.32 -27.32 0.94
N GLN A 19 3.59 -26.00 1.02
CA GLN A 19 4.84 -25.47 1.59
C GLN A 19 4.87 -25.50 3.12
N PHE A 20 3.74 -25.14 3.75
CA PHE A 20 3.66 -24.97 5.22
C PHE A 20 2.85 -26.06 5.93
N GLY A 21 2.24 -26.98 5.21
CA GLY A 21 1.52 -28.11 5.79
C GLY A 21 0.22 -27.73 6.50
N TYR A 22 -0.51 -26.72 6.03
CA TYR A 22 -1.79 -26.34 6.64
C TYR A 22 -2.82 -27.44 6.51
N THR A 23 -3.51 -27.78 7.60
CA THR A 23 -4.56 -28.80 7.66
C THR A 23 -5.88 -28.34 7.05
N SER A 24 -6.12 -27.03 6.98
CA SER A 24 -7.34 -26.41 6.48
C SER A 24 -7.05 -25.24 5.57
N ALA A 25 -7.79 -25.11 4.49
CA ALA A 25 -7.73 -23.96 3.60
C ALA A 25 -8.07 -22.63 4.30
N MET A 26 -8.83 -22.68 5.40
CA MET A 26 -9.17 -21.51 6.21
C MET A 26 -8.01 -21.00 7.08
N ALA A 27 -7.02 -21.86 7.35
CA ALA A 27 -5.81 -21.50 8.11
C ALA A 27 -4.76 -20.83 7.22
N VAL A 28 -4.89 -20.93 5.88
CA VAL A 28 -3.96 -20.32 4.94
C VAL A 28 -3.96 -18.81 5.07
N PRO A 29 -2.79 -18.14 5.16
CA PRO A 29 -2.71 -16.70 5.25
C PRO A 29 -3.29 -16.01 4.02
N ARG A 30 -3.97 -14.90 4.26
CA ARG A 30 -4.59 -14.04 3.23
C ARG A 30 -4.31 -12.58 3.50
N VAL A 31 -4.43 -11.75 2.48
CA VAL A 31 -4.40 -10.30 2.66
C VAL A 31 -5.71 -9.86 3.30
N ALA A 32 -5.62 -9.19 4.45
CA ALA A 32 -6.77 -8.71 5.21
C ALA A 32 -7.20 -7.31 4.80
N LYS A 33 -6.23 -6.42 4.63
CA LYS A 33 -6.42 -5.03 4.19
C LYS A 33 -5.13 -4.46 3.62
N VAL A 34 -5.27 -3.41 2.81
CA VAL A 34 -4.16 -2.56 2.38
C VAL A 34 -4.44 -1.14 2.86
N VAL A 35 -3.47 -0.55 3.53
CA VAL A 35 -3.54 0.83 4.00
C VAL A 35 -2.56 1.66 3.19
N VAL A 36 -3.07 2.69 2.51
CA VAL A 36 -2.25 3.65 1.78
C VAL A 36 -2.29 4.97 2.54
N ASN A 37 -1.12 5.45 2.93
CA ASN A 37 -0.97 6.70 3.68
C ASN A 37 -0.06 7.66 2.91
N MET A 38 -0.49 8.91 2.81
CA MET A 38 0.27 10.01 2.22
C MET A 38 0.43 11.13 3.25
N GLY A 39 1.68 11.43 3.61
CA GLY A 39 2.00 12.57 4.45
C GLY A 39 2.09 13.84 3.62
N VAL A 40 1.38 14.89 4.00
CA VAL A 40 1.34 16.18 3.29
C VAL A 40 1.78 17.27 4.25
N GLY A 41 3.09 17.39 4.46
CA GLY A 41 3.67 18.42 5.34
C GLY A 41 3.41 19.84 4.83
N ASP A 42 3.35 20.03 3.53
CA ASP A 42 3.09 21.33 2.90
C ASP A 42 1.68 21.89 3.22
N ALA A 43 0.74 21.01 3.61
CA ALA A 43 -0.61 21.41 4.01
C ALA A 43 -0.65 22.34 5.25
N ILE A 44 0.44 22.41 6.01
CA ILE A 44 0.59 23.35 7.12
C ILE A 44 0.64 24.80 6.61
N ALA A 45 1.29 25.01 5.47
CA ALA A 45 1.43 26.32 4.83
C ALA A 45 0.31 26.61 3.82
N ASP A 46 -0.11 25.59 3.07
CA ASP A 46 -1.14 25.68 2.02
C ASP A 46 -2.17 24.57 2.16
N GLY A 47 -3.38 24.91 2.59
CA GLY A 47 -4.49 23.97 2.72
C GLY A 47 -4.90 23.33 1.40
N LYS A 48 -4.73 24.00 0.24
CA LYS A 48 -5.04 23.45 -1.08
C LYS A 48 -4.18 22.22 -1.43
N ALA A 49 -2.95 22.15 -0.88
CA ALA A 49 -2.09 20.98 -1.07
C ALA A 49 -2.72 19.69 -0.52
N MET A 50 -3.57 19.81 0.51
CA MET A 50 -4.31 18.66 1.05
C MET A 50 -5.43 18.21 0.12
N ASP A 51 -6.19 19.13 -0.46
CA ASP A 51 -7.28 18.81 -1.38
C ASP A 51 -6.73 18.09 -2.62
N VAL A 52 -5.62 18.60 -3.19
CA VAL A 52 -4.92 17.95 -4.30
C VAL A 52 -4.48 16.52 -3.91
N ALA A 53 -3.92 16.31 -2.72
CA ALA A 53 -3.49 14.98 -2.28
C ALA A 53 -4.67 14.03 -2.08
N VAL A 54 -5.82 14.51 -1.60
CA VAL A 54 -7.05 13.75 -1.47
C VAL A 54 -7.57 13.32 -2.84
N ASP A 55 -7.56 14.21 -3.83
CA ASP A 55 -8.00 13.92 -5.19
C ASP A 55 -7.06 12.91 -5.88
N GLU A 56 -5.74 13.10 -5.76
CA GLU A 56 -4.73 12.16 -6.28
C GLU A 56 -4.92 10.76 -5.68
N LEU A 57 -5.02 10.68 -4.35
CA LEU A 57 -5.19 9.38 -3.68
C LEU A 57 -6.55 8.75 -3.98
N THR A 58 -7.60 9.54 -4.19
CA THR A 58 -8.90 9.06 -4.64
C THR A 58 -8.81 8.43 -6.03
N GLY A 59 -8.11 9.08 -6.96
CA GLY A 59 -7.86 8.54 -8.31
C GLY A 59 -7.11 7.22 -8.27
N ILE A 60 -6.04 7.13 -7.48
CA ILE A 60 -5.21 5.92 -7.35
C ILE A 60 -5.99 4.75 -6.72
N THR A 61 -6.76 5.01 -5.66
CA THR A 61 -7.37 3.93 -4.87
C THR A 61 -8.82 3.63 -5.23
N GLY A 62 -9.49 4.55 -5.93
CA GLY A 62 -10.93 4.47 -6.22
C GLY A 62 -11.81 4.66 -4.99
N GLN A 63 -11.25 5.16 -3.87
CA GLN A 63 -11.96 5.42 -2.62
C GLN A 63 -11.50 6.74 -2.01
N LYS A 64 -12.44 7.58 -1.55
CA LYS A 64 -12.11 8.84 -0.88
C LYS A 64 -11.32 8.60 0.40
N PRO A 65 -10.12 9.18 0.55
CA PRO A 65 -9.31 9.01 1.75
C PRO A 65 -9.86 9.82 2.93
N ALA A 66 -9.54 9.37 4.12
CA ALA A 66 -9.74 10.13 5.34
C ALA A 66 -8.59 11.10 5.55
N VAL A 67 -8.87 12.36 5.83
CA VAL A 67 -7.87 13.36 6.19
C VAL A 67 -7.42 13.14 7.62
N THR A 68 -6.12 12.95 7.81
CA THR A 68 -5.50 12.77 9.13
C THR A 68 -5.09 14.13 9.72
N ARG A 69 -5.45 14.34 10.98
CA ARG A 69 -5.21 15.60 11.69
C ARG A 69 -4.22 15.42 12.83
N ALA A 70 -3.47 16.47 13.11
CA ALA A 70 -2.52 16.49 14.23
C ALA A 70 -3.23 16.31 15.57
N ARG A 71 -2.73 15.39 16.39
CA ARG A 71 -3.25 15.12 17.74
C ARG A 71 -2.71 16.07 18.79
N LYS A 72 -1.50 16.60 18.59
CA LYS A 72 -0.80 17.52 19.51
C LYS A 72 -0.21 18.68 18.74
N SER A 73 -0.06 19.83 19.41
CA SER A 73 0.67 20.97 18.88
C SER A 73 2.17 20.78 19.09
N ILE A 74 2.99 21.04 18.07
CA ILE A 74 4.45 20.94 18.11
C ILE A 74 5.04 22.22 17.52
N ALA A 75 5.63 23.06 18.35
CA ALA A 75 6.13 24.39 17.97
C ALA A 75 7.23 24.31 16.90
N ASN A 76 8.18 23.36 17.02
CA ASN A 76 9.28 23.18 16.07
C ASN A 76 8.80 22.92 14.64
N PHE A 77 7.65 22.27 14.46
CA PHE A 77 7.06 22.00 13.15
C PHE A 77 5.97 23.00 12.76
N LYS A 78 5.78 24.07 13.54
CA LYS A 78 4.70 25.06 13.35
C LYS A 78 3.31 24.41 13.27
N LEU A 79 3.14 23.29 13.97
CA LEU A 79 1.96 22.44 13.94
C LEU A 79 1.05 22.73 15.11
N ARG A 80 -0.25 22.94 14.85
CA ARG A 80 -1.28 23.07 15.87
C ARG A 80 -2.19 21.85 15.86
N GLN A 81 -2.73 21.51 17.01
CA GLN A 81 -3.73 20.45 17.14
C GLN A 81 -4.92 20.70 16.19
N GLY A 82 -5.39 19.65 15.51
CA GLY A 82 -6.48 19.72 14.55
C GLY A 82 -6.08 20.09 13.12
N MET A 83 -4.84 20.55 12.86
CA MET A 83 -4.39 20.83 11.50
C MET A 83 -4.31 19.55 10.67
N ALA A 84 -4.74 19.61 9.40
CA ALA A 84 -4.62 18.52 8.46
C ALA A 84 -3.15 18.32 8.04
N ILE A 85 -2.62 17.09 8.17
CA ILE A 85 -1.20 16.76 7.92
C ILE A 85 -0.99 15.59 6.96
N GLY A 86 -2.05 14.92 6.57
CA GLY A 86 -1.97 13.81 5.66
C GLY A 86 -3.34 13.23 5.32
N CYS A 87 -3.34 12.24 4.46
CA CYS A 87 -4.53 11.48 4.11
C CYS A 87 -4.23 9.99 4.07
N CYS A 88 -5.23 9.17 4.43
CA CYS A 88 -5.09 7.75 4.55
C CYS A 88 -6.33 7.05 4.01
N VAL A 89 -6.14 5.92 3.32
CA VAL A 89 -7.22 5.06 2.86
C VAL A 89 -6.98 3.62 3.27
N THR A 90 -8.02 2.93 3.68
CA THR A 90 -7.98 1.49 3.96
C THR A 90 -8.84 0.75 2.95
N LEU A 91 -8.19 -0.10 2.17
CA LEU A 91 -8.82 -0.91 1.13
C LEU A 91 -9.05 -2.33 1.63
N ARG A 92 -10.20 -2.90 1.29
CA ARG A 92 -10.59 -4.29 1.59
C ARG A 92 -11.33 -4.93 0.40
N GLY A 93 -11.42 -6.25 0.42
CA GLY A 93 -12.19 -7.02 -0.56
C GLY A 93 -11.74 -6.78 -2.00
N LYS A 94 -12.69 -6.55 -2.91
CA LYS A 94 -12.43 -6.42 -4.35
C LYS A 94 -11.48 -5.26 -4.65
N ARG A 95 -11.72 -4.07 -4.08
CA ARG A 95 -10.87 -2.89 -4.30
C ARG A 95 -9.43 -3.09 -3.86
N MET A 96 -9.23 -3.83 -2.78
CA MET A 96 -7.89 -4.19 -2.28
C MET A 96 -7.11 -5.02 -3.31
N TYR A 97 -7.72 -6.06 -3.86
CA TYR A 97 -7.06 -6.90 -4.86
C TYR A 97 -6.82 -6.16 -6.18
N GLU A 98 -7.75 -5.31 -6.61
CA GLU A 98 -7.58 -4.48 -7.79
C GLU A 98 -6.43 -3.45 -7.63
N PHE A 99 -6.31 -2.86 -6.44
CA PHE A 99 -5.20 -1.97 -6.13
C PHE A 99 -3.86 -2.72 -6.10
N LEU A 100 -3.80 -3.90 -5.47
CA LEU A 100 -2.59 -4.73 -5.44
C LEU A 100 -2.15 -5.17 -6.84
N ASP A 101 -3.09 -5.54 -7.69
CA ASP A 101 -2.80 -5.92 -9.09
C ASP A 101 -2.15 -4.74 -9.84
N ARG A 102 -2.72 -3.54 -9.75
CA ARG A 102 -2.14 -2.33 -10.36
C ARG A 102 -0.79 -1.95 -9.75
N LEU A 103 -0.66 -2.05 -8.43
CA LEU A 103 0.60 -1.77 -7.73
C LEU A 103 1.73 -2.67 -8.24
N MET A 104 1.50 -4.00 -8.26
CA MET A 104 2.53 -4.98 -8.58
C MET A 104 2.86 -5.04 -10.08
N ASN A 105 1.84 -4.99 -10.94
CA ASN A 105 2.00 -5.21 -12.38
C ASN A 105 2.18 -3.93 -13.20
N LEU A 106 1.69 -2.78 -12.73
CA LEU A 106 1.74 -1.53 -13.47
C LEU A 106 2.63 -0.47 -12.80
N ALA A 107 2.45 -0.24 -11.50
CA ALA A 107 3.12 0.85 -10.81
C ALA A 107 4.59 0.53 -10.48
N LEU A 108 4.87 -0.62 -9.86
CA LEU A 108 6.24 -0.98 -9.46
C LEU A 108 7.21 -1.07 -10.64
N PRO A 109 6.87 -1.65 -11.83
CA PRO A 109 7.77 -1.66 -12.98
C PRO A 109 8.10 -0.27 -13.53
N ARG A 110 7.27 0.74 -13.25
CA ARG A 110 7.49 2.14 -13.66
C ARG A 110 8.40 2.92 -12.74
N VAL A 111 8.75 2.35 -11.58
CA VAL A 111 9.71 2.98 -10.66
C VAL A 111 11.07 3.08 -11.35
N ARG A 112 11.67 4.26 -11.33
CA ARG A 112 13.00 4.50 -11.89
C ARG A 112 14.02 3.58 -11.22
N ASP A 113 14.85 2.93 -12.01
CA ASP A 113 15.89 1.97 -11.55
C ASP A 113 15.35 0.86 -10.63
N PHE A 114 14.17 0.34 -10.95
CA PHE A 114 13.54 -0.71 -10.17
C PHE A 114 14.36 -2.00 -10.19
N ARG A 115 14.79 -2.44 -9.01
CA ARG A 115 15.57 -3.69 -8.80
C ARG A 115 14.84 -4.67 -7.89
N GLY A 116 13.54 -4.51 -7.73
CA GLY A 116 12.73 -5.26 -6.78
C GLY A 116 12.54 -4.53 -5.45
N VAL A 117 11.49 -4.93 -4.72
CA VAL A 117 11.16 -4.38 -3.41
C VAL A 117 12.01 -5.04 -2.32
N THR A 118 12.36 -4.28 -1.28
CA THR A 118 13.17 -4.79 -0.17
C THR A 118 12.45 -5.87 0.63
N PRO A 119 13.08 -7.00 0.94
CA PRO A 119 12.49 -8.01 1.83
C PRO A 119 12.49 -7.59 3.31
N LYS A 120 13.13 -6.46 3.67
CA LYS A 120 13.24 -5.98 5.06
C LYS A 120 12.03 -5.16 5.53
N GLY A 121 10.99 -5.01 4.71
CA GLY A 121 9.78 -4.23 5.05
C GLY A 121 8.74 -4.98 5.89
N PHE A 122 9.04 -6.17 6.40
CA PHE A 122 8.18 -6.92 7.31
C PHE A 122 8.33 -6.45 8.75
N ASP A 123 7.27 -6.57 9.54
CA ASP A 123 7.17 -6.09 10.93
C ASP A 123 7.40 -7.17 12.00
N GLY A 124 7.76 -8.41 11.62
CA GLY A 124 7.89 -9.55 12.51
C GLY A 124 6.57 -10.28 12.81
N ARG A 125 5.43 -9.76 12.29
CA ARG A 125 4.10 -10.33 12.48
C ARG A 125 3.36 -10.59 11.17
N GLY A 126 4.09 -10.72 10.09
CA GLY A 126 3.54 -11.02 8.77
C GLY A 126 2.90 -9.84 8.05
N ASN A 127 3.07 -8.60 8.47
CA ASN A 127 2.66 -7.43 7.70
C ASN A 127 3.85 -6.85 6.94
N TYR A 128 3.59 -6.29 5.78
CA TYR A 128 4.61 -5.72 4.91
C TYR A 128 4.33 -4.26 4.59
N THR A 129 5.32 -3.39 4.71
CA THR A 129 5.21 -1.97 4.36
C THR A 129 6.20 -1.59 3.28
N LEU A 130 5.69 -0.96 2.22
CA LEU A 130 6.43 -0.44 1.08
C LEU A 130 6.35 1.08 1.05
N GLY A 131 7.50 1.76 1.00
CA GLY A 131 7.57 3.19 0.71
C GLY A 131 7.68 3.43 -0.80
N VAL A 132 6.75 4.18 -1.34
CA VAL A 132 6.75 4.68 -2.72
C VAL A 132 7.17 6.15 -2.68
N ARG A 133 8.21 6.51 -3.42
CA ARG A 133 8.77 7.88 -3.39
C ARG A 133 8.00 8.85 -4.26
N ASP A 134 7.35 8.33 -5.30
CA ASP A 134 6.73 9.13 -6.36
C ASP A 134 5.33 8.59 -6.69
N GLN A 135 4.29 9.43 -6.55
CA GLN A 135 2.93 9.07 -6.93
C GLN A 135 2.74 8.95 -8.44
N LEU A 136 3.64 9.50 -9.25
CA LEU A 136 3.55 9.48 -10.72
C LEU A 136 3.74 8.09 -11.34
N ILE A 137 4.17 7.10 -10.57
CA ILE A 137 4.23 5.71 -11.03
C ILE A 137 2.84 5.13 -11.32
N PHE A 138 1.78 5.71 -10.72
CA PHE A 138 0.41 5.30 -10.98
C PHE A 138 -0.14 5.99 -12.23
N PRO A 139 -0.65 5.23 -13.22
CA PRO A 139 -1.16 5.80 -14.47
C PRO A 139 -2.40 6.67 -14.29
N GLU A 140 -3.10 6.52 -13.18
CA GLU A 140 -4.30 7.29 -12.84
C GLU A 140 -4.00 8.74 -12.45
N VAL A 141 -2.75 9.04 -12.10
CA VAL A 141 -2.33 10.39 -11.72
C VAL A 141 -2.10 11.25 -12.96
N ASN A 142 -2.84 12.35 -13.05
CA ASN A 142 -2.67 13.29 -14.14
C ASN A 142 -1.45 14.19 -13.92
N TYR A 143 -0.43 14.00 -14.75
CA TYR A 143 0.83 14.75 -14.70
C TYR A 143 0.66 16.28 -14.71
N ALA A 144 -0.32 16.77 -15.48
CA ALA A 144 -0.59 18.20 -15.61
C ALA A 144 -1.13 18.86 -14.33
N LYS A 145 -1.70 18.07 -13.42
CA LYS A 145 -2.27 18.57 -12.14
C LYS A 145 -1.31 18.43 -10.97
N VAL A 146 -0.21 17.70 -11.12
CA VAL A 146 0.76 17.47 -10.05
C VAL A 146 1.66 18.68 -9.90
N GLN A 147 1.52 19.39 -8.79
CA GLN A 147 2.37 20.52 -8.45
C GLN A 147 3.68 20.10 -7.80
N LYS A 148 3.66 19.02 -7.01
CA LYS A 148 4.82 18.52 -6.27
C LYS A 148 4.77 17.01 -6.17
N VAL A 149 5.92 16.37 -6.31
CA VAL A 149 6.08 14.93 -6.08
C VAL A 149 5.88 14.64 -4.60
N LYS A 150 5.00 13.67 -4.30
CA LYS A 150 4.66 13.23 -2.94
C LYS A 150 4.88 11.72 -2.83
N GLY A 151 5.55 11.32 -1.77
CA GLY A 151 5.69 9.90 -1.44
C GLY A 151 4.47 9.39 -0.70
N MET A 152 4.30 8.07 -0.72
CA MET A 152 3.27 7.37 0.03
C MET A 152 3.79 6.07 0.62
N ASN A 153 3.18 5.63 1.70
CA ASN A 153 3.43 4.34 2.31
C ASN A 153 2.25 3.41 2.03
N VAL A 154 2.54 2.22 1.54
CA VAL A 154 1.56 1.16 1.30
C VAL A 154 1.84 0.05 2.30
N SER A 155 0.94 -0.16 3.26
CA SER A 155 1.03 -1.22 4.26
C SER A 155 0.05 -2.32 3.92
N ILE A 156 0.57 -3.52 3.66
CA ILE A 156 -0.19 -4.73 3.36
C ILE A 156 -0.30 -5.53 4.65
N VAL A 157 -1.49 -5.59 5.20
CA VAL A 157 -1.79 -6.33 6.41
C VAL A 157 -2.30 -7.70 6.04
N THR A 158 -1.66 -8.74 6.55
CA THR A 158 -2.03 -10.13 6.28
C THR A 158 -2.53 -10.82 7.54
N THR A 159 -3.03 -12.04 7.39
CA THR A 159 -3.39 -12.92 8.51
C THR A 159 -2.28 -13.93 8.82
N ALA A 160 -1.11 -13.81 8.20
CA ALA A 160 0.04 -14.63 8.47
C ALA A 160 0.53 -14.43 9.92
N ARG A 161 1.09 -15.46 10.50
CA ARG A 161 1.66 -15.42 11.86
C ARG A 161 3.15 -15.07 11.85
N THR A 162 3.84 -15.41 10.77
CA THR A 162 5.27 -15.18 10.58
C THR A 162 5.55 -14.40 9.30
N ASP A 163 6.69 -13.75 9.24
CA ASP A 163 7.13 -13.02 8.05
C ASP A 163 7.42 -13.96 6.87
N GLU A 164 7.81 -15.20 7.15
CA GLU A 164 8.05 -16.22 6.11
C GLU A 164 6.76 -16.60 5.39
N GLU A 165 5.68 -16.85 6.14
CA GLU A 165 4.35 -17.12 5.58
C GLU A 165 3.85 -15.94 4.74
N ALA A 166 4.01 -14.71 5.26
CA ALA A 166 3.60 -13.50 4.55
C ALA A 166 4.42 -13.27 3.30
N ARG A 167 5.74 -13.53 3.35
CA ARG A 167 6.62 -13.44 2.18
C ARG A 167 6.24 -14.43 1.10
N ALA A 168 5.96 -15.67 1.48
CA ALA A 168 5.49 -16.70 0.54
C ALA A 168 4.14 -16.31 -0.08
N LEU A 169 3.19 -15.81 0.72
CA LEU A 169 1.91 -15.28 0.25
C LEU A 169 2.10 -14.15 -0.79
N LEU A 170 2.87 -13.12 -0.44
CA LEU A 170 3.08 -11.97 -1.33
C LEU A 170 3.87 -12.34 -2.60
N THR A 171 4.84 -13.25 -2.49
CA THR A 171 5.56 -13.78 -3.65
C THR A 171 4.62 -14.55 -4.58
N GLY A 172 3.75 -15.38 -4.02
CA GLY A 172 2.73 -16.10 -4.78
C GLY A 172 1.73 -15.18 -5.49
N LEU A 173 1.43 -14.01 -4.91
CA LEU A 173 0.61 -12.98 -5.53
C LEU A 173 1.36 -12.15 -6.61
N GLY A 174 2.67 -12.37 -6.80
CA GLY A 174 3.46 -11.68 -7.81
C GLY A 174 4.26 -10.47 -7.29
N MET A 175 4.45 -10.31 -5.97
CA MET A 175 5.29 -9.25 -5.44
C MET A 175 6.76 -9.45 -5.85
N PRO A 176 7.37 -8.50 -6.58
CA PRO A 176 8.73 -8.62 -7.08
C PRO A 176 9.76 -8.29 -5.99
N PHE A 177 10.00 -9.22 -5.07
CA PHE A 177 11.05 -9.05 -4.06
C PHE A 177 12.44 -9.11 -4.69
N ARG A 178 13.34 -8.28 -4.19
CA ARG A 178 14.75 -8.32 -4.59
C ARG A 178 15.38 -9.65 -4.16
N LYS A 179 16.02 -10.33 -5.10
CA LYS A 179 16.87 -11.46 -4.77
C LYS A 179 18.16 -10.93 -4.11
N ASN A 180 18.50 -11.46 -2.96
CA ASN A 180 19.78 -11.17 -2.30
C ASN A 180 20.91 -11.75 -3.11
#